data_c94c4afab4b4921689ddbe9784c661c9
#
_entry.id   c94c4afab4b4921689ddbe9784c661c9
#
_cell.length_a   1.000
_cell.length_b   1.000
_cell.length_c   1.000
_cell.angle_alpha   90.00
_cell.angle_beta   90.00
_cell.angle_gamma   90.00
#
_symmetry.space_group_name_H-M   'P 1'
#
loop_
_entity.id
_entity.type
_entity.pdbx_description
1 polymer ?
#
loop_
_entity_poly.entity_id
_entity_poly.type
_entity_poly.pdbx_seq_one_letter_code
_entity_poly.pdbx_strand_id
1 'polypeptide(L)'
;MADLMFIPLLERALQARASLFDARHETAFRLFNGFTEGEPNLVVDLYASTLLLHNYADDPTDGRLIAEGAAHFLQGQLPWLHAGIIKIRSSKSQAERNGYLLFGEKPDTKVREHDVWYSIDLTMNRDASFYLDTRDLRQWLIENSRDKTALNMFAYTGSLGVASLAGGAKRVIQHDLNRQFLNVAKTSYSLNGFPIRKEDFVAADFFTLAAKLIFE
;
A
#
# COMPACT_ATOMS: atom_id res chain seq x y z
N MET A 1 3.70 -7.87 31.86
CA MET A 1 4.81 -7.51 30.96
C MET A 1 4.59 -8.36 29.72
N ALA A 2 4.11 -7.76 28.64
CA ALA A 2 4.01 -8.48 27.37
C ALA A 2 5.43 -8.96 27.01
N ASP A 3 5.52 -10.24 26.71
CA ASP A 3 6.79 -10.90 26.43
C ASP A 3 7.41 -10.25 25.19
N LEU A 4 8.47 -9.45 25.37
CA LEU A 4 9.19 -8.76 24.29
C LEU A 4 10.00 -9.74 23.40
N MET A 5 9.64 -11.02 23.43
CA MET A 5 10.29 -12.08 22.66
C MET A 5 10.29 -11.86 21.15
N PHE A 6 9.41 -11.00 20.63
CA PHE A 6 9.36 -10.67 19.20
C PHE A 6 10.39 -9.58 18.80
N ILE A 7 10.98 -8.83 19.73
CA ILE A 7 11.95 -7.77 19.38
C ILE A 7 13.15 -8.29 18.58
N PRO A 8 13.79 -9.42 18.95
CA PRO A 8 14.86 -10.00 18.13
C PRO A 8 14.42 -10.40 16.72
N LEU A 9 13.11 -10.69 16.54
CA LEU A 9 12.56 -10.99 15.22
C LEU A 9 12.51 -9.72 14.37
N LEU A 10 12.07 -8.58 14.94
CA LEU A 10 12.07 -7.28 14.28
C LEU A 10 13.49 -6.79 13.94
N GLU A 11 14.47 -7.00 14.82
CA GLU A 11 15.88 -6.67 14.55
C GLU A 11 16.40 -7.42 13.31
N ARG A 12 16.15 -8.73 13.25
CA ARG A 12 16.52 -9.54 12.09
C ARG A 12 15.81 -9.07 10.82
N ALA A 13 14.53 -8.72 10.93
CA ALA A 13 13.73 -8.21 9.81
C ALA A 13 14.31 -6.89 9.28
N LEU A 14 14.69 -5.95 10.16
CA LEU A 14 15.35 -4.69 9.78
C LEU A 14 16.66 -4.94 9.03
N GLN A 15 17.51 -5.84 9.56
CA GLN A 15 18.78 -6.19 8.92
C GLN A 15 18.58 -6.83 7.54
N ALA A 16 17.64 -7.77 7.44
CA ALA A 16 17.35 -8.46 6.17
C ALA A 16 16.81 -7.52 5.07
N ARG A 17 16.21 -6.40 5.46
CA ARG A 17 15.62 -5.42 4.55
C ARG A 17 16.39 -4.10 4.46
N ALA A 18 17.61 -4.07 4.99
CA ALA A 18 18.43 -2.85 5.01
C ALA A 18 18.61 -2.22 3.62
N SER A 19 18.70 -3.04 2.56
CA SER A 19 18.84 -2.59 1.18
C SER A 19 17.55 -2.02 0.56
N LEU A 20 16.40 -2.18 1.21
CA LEU A 20 15.13 -1.65 0.72
C LEU A 20 14.85 -0.22 1.19
N PHE A 21 15.58 0.25 2.20
CA PHE A 21 15.47 1.64 2.65
C PHE A 21 16.16 2.58 1.65
N ASP A 22 15.49 3.67 1.32
CA ASP A 22 16.08 4.74 0.53
C ASP A 22 16.40 5.97 1.40
N ALA A 23 17.35 6.79 0.96
CA ALA A 23 17.83 7.95 1.72
C ALA A 23 16.80 9.07 1.87
N ARG A 24 15.70 9.03 1.11
CA ARG A 24 14.62 10.03 1.15
C ARG A 24 13.41 9.57 1.95
N HIS A 25 13.40 8.30 2.37
CA HIS A 25 12.27 7.66 3.06
C HIS A 25 10.96 7.77 2.25
N GLU A 26 11.03 7.50 0.95
CA GLU A 26 9.89 7.60 0.02
C GLU A 26 9.34 6.23 -0.39
N THR A 27 10.11 5.15 -0.16
CA THR A 27 9.77 3.79 -0.59
C THR A 27 8.65 3.15 0.24
N ALA A 28 8.10 2.03 -0.27
CA ALA A 28 7.16 1.20 0.47
C ALA A 28 7.50 -0.28 0.34
N PHE A 29 7.51 -1.00 1.47
CA PHE A 29 7.76 -2.45 1.49
C PHE A 29 7.27 -3.08 2.80
N ARG A 30 7.13 -4.42 2.80
CA ARG A 30 6.84 -5.18 4.01
C ARG A 30 8.10 -5.27 4.89
N LEU A 31 8.04 -4.61 6.04
CA LEU A 31 9.15 -4.59 7.00
C LEU A 31 9.21 -5.87 7.82
N PHE A 32 8.06 -6.42 8.22
CA PHE A 32 7.96 -7.65 9.01
C PHE A 32 6.75 -8.47 8.58
N ASN A 33 6.96 -9.76 8.29
CA ASN A 33 5.91 -10.71 7.99
C ASN A 33 5.85 -11.78 9.08
N GLY A 34 5.15 -11.51 10.14
CA GLY A 34 5.10 -12.36 11.31
C GLY A 34 4.68 -13.80 11.05
N PHE A 35 3.87 -14.05 10.01
CA PHE A 35 3.49 -15.41 9.62
C PHE A 35 4.68 -16.29 9.24
N THR A 36 5.72 -15.70 8.68
CA THR A 36 6.93 -16.43 8.26
C THR A 36 8.14 -16.13 9.16
N GLU A 37 8.08 -15.10 9.99
CA GLU A 37 9.18 -14.61 10.79
C GLU A 37 9.00 -14.84 12.30
N GLY A 38 7.92 -15.57 12.73
CA GLY A 38 7.80 -16.13 14.07
C GLY A 38 6.87 -15.39 15.03
N GLU A 39 6.13 -14.33 14.60
CA GLU A 39 5.07 -13.68 15.38
C GLU A 39 3.82 -13.49 14.49
N PRO A 40 3.00 -14.56 14.32
CA PRO A 40 1.91 -14.56 13.33
C PRO A 40 0.82 -13.52 13.58
N ASN A 41 0.76 -12.96 14.78
CA ASN A 41 -0.23 -11.94 15.13
C ASN A 41 0.14 -10.54 14.61
N LEU A 42 1.36 -10.34 14.11
CA LEU A 42 1.87 -9.04 13.67
C LEU A 42 2.37 -9.06 12.22
N VAL A 43 1.93 -8.11 11.43
CA VAL A 43 2.58 -7.73 10.17
C VAL A 43 2.86 -6.23 10.21
N VAL A 44 4.04 -5.82 9.77
CA VAL A 44 4.43 -4.41 9.70
C VAL A 44 4.83 -4.08 8.28
N ASP A 45 4.14 -3.11 7.70
CA ASP A 45 4.46 -2.52 6.41
C ASP A 45 4.98 -1.09 6.63
N LEU A 46 5.94 -0.68 5.81
CA LEU A 46 6.44 0.70 5.75
C LEU A 46 5.89 1.37 4.48
N TYR A 47 5.37 2.58 4.65
CA TYR A 47 4.92 3.46 3.57
C TYR A 47 5.55 4.84 3.77
N ALA A 48 6.61 5.13 3.05
CA ALA A 48 7.44 6.31 3.26
C ALA A 48 7.92 6.39 4.73
N SER A 49 7.48 7.37 5.50
CA SER A 49 7.82 7.54 6.92
C SER A 49 6.67 7.13 7.86
N THR A 50 5.70 6.35 7.35
CA THR A 50 4.55 5.86 8.10
C THR A 50 4.60 4.34 8.25
N LEU A 51 4.46 3.84 9.48
CA LEU A 51 4.24 2.43 9.74
C LEU A 51 2.75 2.08 9.59
N LEU A 52 2.49 0.93 8.98
CA LEU A 52 1.18 0.28 8.99
C LEU A 52 1.31 -1.07 9.67
N LEU A 53 0.74 -1.17 10.88
CA LEU A 53 0.76 -2.38 11.68
C LEU A 53 -0.58 -3.11 11.53
N HIS A 54 -0.51 -4.38 11.20
CA HIS A 54 -1.69 -5.25 11.13
C HIS A 54 -1.70 -6.19 12.33
N ASN A 55 -2.73 -6.07 13.15
CA ASN A 55 -2.99 -6.98 14.24
C ASN A 55 -3.90 -8.13 13.74
N TYR A 56 -3.35 -9.34 13.71
CA TYR A 56 -4.03 -10.59 13.32
C TYR A 56 -4.43 -11.46 14.50
N ALA A 57 -4.15 -11.05 15.74
CA ALA A 57 -4.51 -11.83 16.92
C ALA A 57 -6.03 -12.07 17.00
N ASP A 58 -6.39 -13.24 17.51
CA ASP A 58 -7.79 -13.58 17.80
C ASP A 58 -8.34 -12.66 18.89
N ASP A 59 -7.55 -12.43 19.97
CA ASP A 59 -7.84 -11.37 20.94
C ASP A 59 -7.22 -10.05 20.47
N PRO A 60 -8.06 -9.05 20.13
CA PRO A 60 -7.57 -7.74 19.70
C PRO A 60 -6.69 -7.03 20.72
N THR A 61 -6.90 -7.28 22.02
CA THR A 61 -6.17 -6.61 23.12
C THR A 61 -4.72 -7.09 23.16
N ASP A 62 -4.51 -8.40 23.11
CA ASP A 62 -3.17 -9.00 23.12
C ASP A 62 -2.39 -8.55 21.87
N GLY A 63 -3.01 -8.62 20.71
CA GLY A 63 -2.38 -8.17 19.46
C GLY A 63 -2.09 -6.68 19.43
N ARG A 64 -2.89 -5.86 20.15
CA ARG A 64 -2.63 -4.43 20.28
C ARG A 64 -1.36 -4.17 21.09
N LEU A 65 -1.16 -4.87 22.20
CA LEU A 65 0.07 -4.75 22.99
C LEU A 65 1.33 -5.11 22.21
N ILE A 66 1.25 -6.17 21.37
CA ILE A 66 2.35 -6.56 20.46
C ILE A 66 2.61 -5.45 19.44
N ALA A 67 1.58 -4.91 18.82
CA ALA A 67 1.72 -3.85 17.83
C ALA A 67 2.26 -2.54 18.42
N GLU A 68 1.82 -2.15 19.63
CA GLU A 68 2.33 -0.98 20.35
C GLU A 68 3.81 -1.17 20.72
N GLY A 69 4.18 -2.35 21.22
CA GLY A 69 5.58 -2.68 21.51
C GLY A 69 6.47 -2.65 20.27
N ALA A 70 5.98 -3.18 19.14
CA ALA A 70 6.67 -3.14 17.86
C ALA A 70 6.84 -1.70 17.35
N ALA A 71 5.80 -0.88 17.43
CA ALA A 71 5.84 0.52 17.04
C ALA A 71 6.86 1.31 17.87
N HIS A 72 6.86 1.13 19.19
CA HIS A 72 7.80 1.78 20.10
C HIS A 72 9.26 1.39 19.79
N PHE A 73 9.53 0.09 19.60
CA PHE A 73 10.84 -0.39 19.22
C PHE A 73 11.29 0.22 17.88
N LEU A 74 10.44 0.16 16.85
CA LEU A 74 10.77 0.66 15.51
C LEU A 74 10.99 2.18 15.48
N GLN A 75 10.25 2.97 16.28
CA GLN A 75 10.52 4.40 16.43
C GLN A 75 11.92 4.67 17.00
N GLY A 76 12.39 3.84 17.93
CA GLY A 76 13.75 3.92 18.46
C GLY A 76 14.84 3.59 17.43
N GLN A 77 14.56 2.65 16.52
CA GLN A 77 15.50 2.25 15.46
C GLN A 77 15.46 3.17 14.24
N LEU A 78 14.31 3.77 13.95
CA LEU A 78 14.03 4.57 12.75
C LEU A 78 13.47 5.94 13.18
N PRO A 79 14.30 6.87 13.65
CA PRO A 79 13.86 8.13 14.26
C PRO A 79 13.17 9.10 13.29
N TRP A 80 13.22 8.83 12.00
CA TRP A 80 12.52 9.56 10.95
C TRP A 80 11.05 9.14 10.77
N LEU A 81 10.60 8.09 11.45
CA LEU A 81 9.20 7.71 11.46
C LEU A 81 8.37 8.79 12.16
N HIS A 82 7.33 9.31 11.48
CA HIS A 82 6.49 10.36 12.01
C HIS A 82 5.04 9.96 12.28
N ALA A 83 4.59 8.82 11.75
CA ALA A 83 3.25 8.31 12.00
C ALA A 83 3.21 6.77 12.01
N GLY A 84 2.24 6.22 12.72
CA GLY A 84 1.91 4.81 12.71
C GLY A 84 0.40 4.61 12.74
N ILE A 85 -0.08 3.68 11.92
CA ILE A 85 -1.47 3.25 11.85
C ILE A 85 -1.55 1.80 12.29
N ILE A 86 -2.57 1.45 13.08
CA ILE A 86 -2.89 0.07 13.41
C ILE A 86 -4.22 -0.32 12.77
N LYS A 87 -4.28 -1.52 12.17
CA LYS A 87 -5.48 -2.18 11.66
C LYS A 87 -5.75 -3.46 12.45
N ILE A 88 -6.93 -3.57 13.04
CA ILE A 88 -7.33 -4.76 13.80
C ILE A 88 -8.17 -5.65 12.89
N ARG A 89 -7.57 -6.73 12.40
CA ARG A 89 -8.13 -7.58 11.34
C ARG A 89 -9.33 -8.41 11.81
N SER A 90 -9.36 -8.81 13.07
CA SER A 90 -10.44 -9.58 13.72
C SER A 90 -11.60 -8.71 14.22
N SER A 91 -11.46 -7.38 14.26
CA SER A 91 -12.47 -6.48 14.82
C SER A 91 -13.79 -6.51 14.04
N LYS A 92 -14.90 -6.36 14.74
CA LYS A 92 -16.23 -6.12 14.17
C LYS A 92 -16.40 -4.66 13.73
N SER A 93 -15.63 -3.74 14.30
CA SER A 93 -15.66 -2.31 13.95
C SER A 93 -15.03 -2.05 12.60
N GLN A 94 -15.76 -1.41 11.69
CA GLN A 94 -15.22 -1.00 10.38
C GLN A 94 -14.07 0.00 10.55
N ALA A 95 -14.18 0.93 11.50
CA ALA A 95 -13.14 1.92 11.79
C ALA A 95 -11.83 1.26 12.20
N GLU A 96 -11.87 0.25 13.08
CA GLU A 96 -10.67 -0.49 13.49
C GLU A 96 -10.07 -1.35 12.37
N ARG A 97 -10.93 -1.93 11.51
CA ARG A 97 -10.44 -2.66 10.32
C ARG A 97 -9.82 -1.73 9.29
N ASN A 98 -10.37 -0.53 9.10
CA ASN A 98 -9.79 0.47 8.21
C ASN A 98 -8.50 1.09 8.77
N GLY A 99 -8.35 1.06 10.09
CA GLY A 99 -7.18 1.55 10.80
C GLY A 99 -7.35 2.95 11.36
N TYR A 100 -6.60 3.19 12.42
CA TYR A 100 -6.53 4.48 13.11
C TYR A 100 -5.09 4.77 13.54
N LEU A 101 -4.80 6.04 13.80
CA LEU A 101 -3.48 6.46 14.26
C LEU A 101 -3.13 5.82 15.59
N LEU A 102 -1.97 5.18 15.66
CA LEU A 102 -1.35 4.65 16.86
C LEU A 102 -0.42 5.71 17.48
N PHE A 103 0.32 6.43 16.62
CA PHE A 103 1.16 7.56 17.01
C PHE A 103 1.29 8.55 15.85
N GLY A 104 1.76 9.77 16.17
CA GLY A 104 1.90 10.86 15.19
C GLY A 104 0.60 11.58 14.89
N GLU A 105 0.62 12.47 13.91
CA GLU A 105 -0.54 13.31 13.60
C GLU A 105 -1.13 13.00 12.21
N LYS A 106 -0.28 12.79 11.22
CA LYS A 106 -0.71 12.63 9.83
C LYS A 106 0.15 11.58 9.11
N PRO A 107 -0.46 10.52 8.56
CA PRO A 107 0.26 9.54 7.75
C PRO A 107 0.65 10.12 6.39
N ASP A 108 1.65 9.49 5.76
CA ASP A 108 2.01 9.77 4.38
C ASP A 108 0.85 9.48 3.42
N THR A 109 0.74 10.30 2.38
CA THR A 109 -0.29 10.17 1.34
C THR A 109 0.26 9.79 -0.02
N LYS A 110 1.55 9.56 -0.12
CA LYS A 110 2.24 9.12 -1.33
C LYS A 110 3.49 8.33 -1.00
N VAL A 111 3.85 7.43 -1.90
CA VAL A 111 5.12 6.68 -1.89
C VAL A 111 5.77 6.74 -3.26
N ARG A 112 7.08 6.47 -3.31
CA ARG A 112 7.83 6.43 -4.57
C ARG A 112 8.45 5.05 -4.76
N GLU A 113 8.26 4.51 -5.95
CA GLU A 113 8.83 3.23 -6.34
C GLU A 113 9.23 3.27 -7.81
N HIS A 114 10.44 2.82 -8.13
CA HIS A 114 11.00 2.88 -9.49
C HIS A 114 10.89 4.27 -10.14
N ASP A 115 11.18 5.32 -9.37
CA ASP A 115 11.06 6.73 -9.75
C ASP A 115 9.64 7.23 -10.07
N VAL A 116 8.61 6.44 -9.78
CA VAL A 116 7.20 6.76 -9.98
C VAL A 116 6.51 7.04 -8.65
N TRP A 117 5.72 8.12 -8.60
CA TRP A 117 4.91 8.45 -7.44
C TRP A 117 3.55 7.74 -7.47
N TYR A 118 3.15 7.21 -6.33
CA TYR A 118 1.85 6.61 -6.11
C TYR A 118 1.15 7.29 -4.94
N SER A 119 -0.06 7.77 -5.16
CA SER A 119 -0.92 8.24 -4.08
C SER A 119 -1.42 7.07 -3.27
N ILE A 120 -1.45 7.24 -1.95
CA ILE A 120 -1.94 6.24 -1.01
C ILE A 120 -2.93 6.86 -0.01
N ASP A 121 -3.84 6.03 0.50
CA ASP A 121 -4.70 6.32 1.64
C ASP A 121 -4.74 5.06 2.50
N LEU A 122 -3.95 5.05 3.56
CA LEU A 122 -3.77 3.89 4.42
C LEU A 122 -4.98 3.55 5.28
N THR A 123 -5.97 4.45 5.37
CA THR A 123 -7.20 4.28 6.16
C THR A 123 -8.47 4.14 5.32
N MET A 124 -8.34 4.18 3.99
CA MET A 124 -9.48 4.13 3.06
C MET A 124 -10.36 2.90 3.25
N ASN A 125 -9.75 1.74 3.50
CA ASN A 125 -10.45 0.48 3.69
C ASN A 125 -9.60 -0.51 4.52
N ARG A 126 -10.06 -1.76 4.59
CA ARG A 126 -9.38 -2.83 5.31
C ARG A 126 -7.95 -3.10 4.80
N ASP A 127 -7.71 -2.97 3.50
CA ASP A 127 -6.38 -3.15 2.90
C ASP A 127 -5.63 -1.80 2.87
N ALA A 128 -4.32 -1.84 2.64
CA ALA A 128 -3.59 -0.64 2.27
C ALA A 128 -3.93 -0.29 0.82
N SER A 129 -4.06 0.98 0.51
CA SER A 129 -4.43 1.42 -0.85
C SER A 129 -3.36 1.15 -1.92
N PHE A 130 -2.26 0.51 -1.57
CA PHE A 130 -1.13 0.18 -2.44
C PHE A 130 -0.61 -1.21 -2.09
N TYR A 131 -0.66 -2.13 -3.04
CA TYR A 131 -0.23 -3.52 -2.86
C TYR A 131 1.29 -3.63 -3.03
N LEU A 132 1.98 -4.05 -1.95
CA LEU A 132 3.45 -4.17 -1.91
C LEU A 132 3.97 -5.36 -2.72
N ASP A 133 3.20 -6.43 -2.79
CA ASP A 133 3.52 -7.68 -3.48
C ASP A 133 3.50 -7.56 -5.01
N THR A 134 2.95 -6.48 -5.56
CA THR A 134 2.96 -6.22 -7.00
C THR A 134 4.13 -5.34 -7.48
N ARG A 135 5.16 -5.15 -6.65
CA ARG A 135 6.33 -4.32 -6.94
C ARG A 135 7.03 -4.72 -8.25
N ASP A 136 7.34 -6.00 -8.40
CA ASP A 136 8.04 -6.51 -9.57
C ASP A 136 7.17 -6.43 -10.84
N LEU A 137 5.85 -6.60 -10.69
CA LEU A 137 4.91 -6.39 -11.80
C LEU A 137 4.87 -4.93 -12.24
N ARG A 138 4.92 -3.96 -11.32
CA ARG A 138 5.01 -2.54 -11.66
C ARG A 138 6.32 -2.24 -12.40
N GLN A 139 7.44 -2.78 -11.94
CA GLN A 139 8.72 -2.64 -12.64
C GLN A 139 8.64 -3.20 -14.06
N TRP A 140 8.12 -4.43 -14.21
CA TRP A 140 7.94 -5.05 -15.52
C TRP A 140 7.05 -4.21 -16.45
N LEU A 141 5.97 -3.61 -15.93
CA LEU A 141 5.11 -2.71 -16.72
C LEU A 141 5.84 -1.45 -17.17
N ILE A 142 6.67 -0.85 -16.31
CA ILE A 142 7.51 0.30 -16.68
C ILE A 142 8.44 -0.07 -17.84
N GLU A 143 9.05 -1.24 -17.79
CA GLU A 143 10.01 -1.68 -18.81
C GLU A 143 9.34 -2.10 -20.15
N ASN A 144 8.07 -2.53 -20.11
CA ASN A 144 7.43 -3.22 -21.22
C ASN A 144 6.18 -2.52 -21.80
N SER A 145 5.78 -1.33 -21.33
CA SER A 145 4.54 -0.68 -21.76
C SER A 145 4.69 0.33 -22.89
N ARG A 146 5.91 0.64 -23.33
CA ARG A 146 6.16 1.65 -24.35
C ARG A 146 5.28 1.44 -25.59
N ASP A 147 4.61 2.50 -26.01
CA ASP A 147 3.74 2.57 -27.19
C ASP A 147 2.50 1.68 -27.16
N LYS A 148 2.21 1.02 -26.04
CA LYS A 148 1.05 0.14 -25.90
C LYS A 148 -0.18 0.90 -25.38
N THR A 149 -1.36 0.32 -25.62
CA THR A 149 -2.59 0.63 -24.91
C THR A 149 -2.82 -0.47 -23.88
N ALA A 150 -3.03 -0.08 -22.62
CA ALA A 150 -3.27 -1.02 -21.53
C ALA A 150 -4.70 -0.84 -20.98
N LEU A 151 -5.35 -1.97 -20.68
CA LEU A 151 -6.59 -2.02 -19.93
C LEU A 151 -6.30 -2.64 -18.56
N ASN A 152 -6.38 -1.81 -17.51
CA ASN A 152 -6.21 -2.22 -16.13
C ASN A 152 -7.59 -2.49 -15.53
N MET A 153 -7.98 -3.76 -15.49
CA MET A 153 -9.25 -4.21 -14.95
C MET A 153 -9.10 -4.52 -13.46
N PHE A 154 -10.15 -4.23 -12.68
CA PHE A 154 -10.07 -4.28 -11.21
C PHE A 154 -8.92 -3.40 -10.70
N ALA A 155 -8.87 -2.18 -11.23
CA ALA A 155 -7.72 -1.30 -11.13
C ALA A 155 -7.39 -0.90 -9.69
N TYR A 156 -8.38 -0.98 -8.78
CA TYR A 156 -8.23 -0.50 -7.41
C TYR A 156 -7.77 0.96 -7.43
N THR A 157 -6.66 1.29 -6.76
CA THR A 157 -6.07 2.62 -6.79
C THR A 157 -5.16 2.88 -8.01
N GLY A 158 -5.20 1.99 -9.00
CA GLY A 158 -4.63 2.18 -10.33
C GLY A 158 -3.11 2.06 -10.43
N SER A 159 -2.41 1.50 -9.44
CA SER A 159 -0.95 1.49 -9.41
C SER A 159 -0.30 0.81 -10.64
N LEU A 160 -0.88 -0.28 -11.15
CA LEU A 160 -0.38 -0.96 -12.35
C LEU A 160 -0.52 -0.08 -13.60
N GLY A 161 -1.65 0.63 -13.73
CA GLY A 161 -1.84 1.57 -14.85
C GLY A 161 -0.93 2.80 -14.76
N VAL A 162 -0.65 3.30 -13.55
CA VAL A 162 0.33 4.37 -13.32
C VAL A 162 1.72 3.91 -13.76
N ALA A 163 2.13 2.69 -13.39
CA ALA A 163 3.38 2.08 -13.82
C ALA A 163 3.46 1.94 -15.36
N SER A 164 2.35 1.53 -15.99
CA SER A 164 2.28 1.42 -17.46
C SER A 164 2.48 2.76 -18.16
N LEU A 165 1.87 3.87 -17.65
CA LEU A 165 2.10 5.20 -18.18
C LEU A 165 3.54 5.68 -17.99
N ALA A 166 4.13 5.41 -16.82
CA ALA A 166 5.53 5.73 -16.56
C ALA A 166 6.47 5.00 -17.56
N GLY A 167 6.07 3.79 -17.99
CA GLY A 167 6.74 3.00 -19.01
C GLY A 167 6.49 3.47 -20.46
N GLY A 168 5.76 4.58 -20.66
CA GLY A 168 5.50 5.15 -21.97
C GLY A 168 4.31 4.54 -22.71
N ALA A 169 3.33 3.97 -22.00
CA ALA A 169 2.08 3.56 -22.61
C ALA A 169 1.37 4.77 -23.25
N LYS A 170 0.85 4.60 -24.49
CA LYS A 170 0.09 5.65 -25.20
C LYS A 170 -1.24 5.96 -24.53
N ARG A 171 -1.86 4.96 -23.93
CA ARG A 171 -3.14 5.05 -23.25
C ARG A 171 -3.28 3.97 -22.19
N VAL A 172 -3.87 4.31 -21.05
CA VAL A 172 -4.25 3.35 -20.03
C VAL A 172 -5.69 3.60 -19.62
N ILE A 173 -6.52 2.57 -19.72
CA ILE A 173 -7.88 2.58 -19.22
C ILE A 173 -7.89 1.93 -17.85
N GLN A 174 -8.30 2.70 -16.83
CA GLN A 174 -8.44 2.26 -15.43
C GLN A 174 -9.91 1.91 -15.20
N HIS A 175 -10.21 0.64 -14.96
CA HIS A 175 -11.56 0.17 -14.68
C HIS A 175 -11.67 -0.42 -13.28
N ASP A 176 -12.59 0.09 -12.49
CA ASP A 176 -12.98 -0.45 -11.18
C ASP A 176 -14.44 -0.12 -10.90
N LEU A 177 -15.09 -0.92 -10.05
CA LEU A 177 -16.46 -0.63 -9.62
C LEU A 177 -16.50 0.62 -8.74
N ASN A 178 -15.47 0.83 -7.92
CA ASN A 178 -15.42 1.89 -6.93
C ASN A 178 -14.74 3.16 -7.47
N ARG A 179 -15.56 4.21 -7.68
CA ARG A 179 -15.07 5.52 -8.14
C ARG A 179 -14.06 6.15 -7.18
N GLN A 180 -14.12 5.89 -5.87
CA GLN A 180 -13.18 6.45 -4.90
C GLN A 180 -11.77 5.91 -5.14
N PHE A 181 -11.62 4.64 -5.49
CA PHE A 181 -10.34 4.05 -5.84
C PHE A 181 -9.75 4.72 -7.09
N LEU A 182 -10.58 4.94 -8.11
CA LEU A 182 -10.16 5.64 -9.33
C LEU A 182 -9.77 7.10 -9.08
N ASN A 183 -10.30 7.75 -8.04
CA ASN A 183 -9.86 9.09 -7.67
C ASN A 183 -8.43 9.08 -7.09
N VAL A 184 -8.04 8.05 -6.34
CA VAL A 184 -6.64 7.87 -5.89
C VAL A 184 -5.73 7.66 -7.10
N ALA A 185 -6.15 6.86 -8.10
CA ALA A 185 -5.43 6.72 -9.35
C ALA A 185 -5.18 8.07 -10.05
N LYS A 186 -6.21 8.95 -10.13
CA LYS A 186 -6.06 10.30 -10.71
C LYS A 186 -5.07 11.16 -9.95
N THR A 187 -5.04 11.04 -8.60
CA THR A 187 -4.03 11.75 -7.80
C THR A 187 -2.62 11.26 -8.15
N SER A 188 -2.42 9.95 -8.34
CA SER A 188 -1.14 9.41 -8.80
C SER A 188 -0.75 9.94 -10.19
N TYR A 189 -1.72 10.10 -11.11
CA TYR A 189 -1.46 10.73 -12.43
C TYR A 189 -0.97 12.17 -12.26
N SER A 190 -1.64 12.95 -11.39
CA SER A 190 -1.24 14.34 -11.12
C SER A 190 0.17 14.42 -10.52
N LEU A 191 0.53 13.53 -9.60
CA LEU A 191 1.85 13.48 -8.97
C LEU A 191 2.99 13.24 -9.99
N ASN A 192 2.69 12.55 -11.09
CA ASN A 192 3.67 12.23 -12.16
C ASN A 192 3.50 13.11 -13.40
N GLY A 193 2.59 14.09 -13.40
CA GLY A 193 2.34 14.93 -14.57
C GLY A 193 1.68 14.22 -15.75
N PHE A 194 1.02 13.07 -15.52
CA PHE A 194 0.32 12.34 -16.56
C PHE A 194 -1.02 12.99 -16.92
N PRO A 195 -1.44 12.95 -18.19
CA PRO A 195 -2.73 13.51 -18.61
C PRO A 195 -3.90 12.72 -18.00
N ILE A 196 -4.87 13.45 -17.44
CA ILE A 196 -6.11 12.85 -16.91
C ILE A 196 -7.22 13.02 -17.95
N ARG A 197 -7.60 11.95 -18.63
CA ARG A 197 -8.74 11.89 -19.54
C ARG A 197 -9.89 11.20 -18.82
N LYS A 198 -11.04 11.85 -18.72
CA LYS A 198 -12.20 11.32 -17.93
C LYS A 198 -12.67 9.96 -18.43
N GLU A 199 -12.64 9.76 -19.75
CA GLU A 199 -13.05 8.53 -20.44
C GLU A 199 -12.13 7.33 -20.12
N ASP A 200 -10.92 7.57 -19.64
CA ASP A 200 -9.98 6.52 -19.27
C ASP A 200 -10.17 6.01 -17.81
N PHE A 201 -11.11 6.59 -17.06
CA PHE A 201 -11.43 6.18 -15.68
C PHE A 201 -12.89 5.69 -15.61
N VAL A 202 -13.06 4.40 -15.85
CA VAL A 202 -14.38 3.76 -16.00
C VAL A 202 -14.83 3.15 -14.67
N ALA A 203 -15.77 3.82 -14.00
CA ALA A 203 -16.42 3.28 -12.80
C ALA A 203 -17.69 2.54 -13.20
N ALA A 204 -17.59 1.23 -13.42
CA ALA A 204 -18.69 0.38 -13.88
C ALA A 204 -18.51 -1.06 -13.39
N ASP A 205 -19.60 -1.82 -13.46
CA ASP A 205 -19.54 -3.27 -13.33
C ASP A 205 -18.74 -3.89 -14.49
N PHE A 206 -17.93 -4.90 -14.16
CA PHE A 206 -17.08 -5.59 -15.13
C PHE A 206 -17.85 -6.18 -16.31
N PHE A 207 -18.97 -6.87 -16.06
CA PHE A 207 -19.71 -7.53 -17.12
C PHE A 207 -20.36 -6.51 -18.06
N THR A 208 -20.79 -5.36 -17.52
CA THR A 208 -21.30 -4.24 -18.31
C THR A 208 -20.22 -3.68 -19.25
N LEU A 209 -18.99 -3.53 -18.78
CA LEU A 209 -17.88 -3.08 -19.62
C LEU A 209 -17.50 -4.14 -20.65
N ALA A 210 -17.37 -5.40 -20.24
CA ALA A 210 -17.01 -6.50 -21.13
C ALA A 210 -18.03 -6.65 -22.29
N ALA A 211 -19.33 -6.55 -22.00
CA ALA A 211 -20.35 -6.57 -23.02
C ALA A 211 -20.18 -5.47 -24.08
N LYS A 212 -19.85 -4.25 -23.65
CA LYS A 212 -19.58 -3.13 -24.58
C LYS A 212 -18.37 -3.39 -25.47
N LEU A 213 -17.28 -3.94 -24.90
CA LEU A 213 -16.05 -4.23 -25.66
C LEU A 213 -16.20 -5.37 -26.67
N ILE A 214 -17.21 -6.26 -26.49
CA ILE A 214 -17.47 -7.38 -27.41
C ILE A 214 -18.39 -6.97 -28.56
N PHE A 215 -19.32 -6.02 -28.30
CA PHE A 215 -20.41 -5.70 -29.25
C PHE A 215 -20.24 -4.33 -29.94
N GLU A 216 -19.20 -3.54 -29.60
CA GLU A 216 -18.76 -2.32 -30.29
C GLU A 216 -17.45 -2.58 -31.08
#